data_65a7daac463ef3bc733404c9da6eb2f7
#
_entry.id   65a7daac463ef3bc733404c9da6eb2f7
#
_cell.length_a   1.000
_cell.length_b   1.000
_cell.length_c   1.000
_cell.angle_alpha   90.00
_cell.angle_beta   90.00
_cell.angle_gamma   90.00
#
_symmetry.space_group_name_H-M   'P 1'
#
loop_
_entity.id
_entity.type
_entity.pdbx_description
1 polymer ?
#
loop_
_entity_poly.entity_id
_entity_poly.type
_entity_poly.pdbx_seq_one_letter_code
_entity_poly.pdbx_strand_id
1 'polypeptide(L)'
;MTAPAKKWYAVYTQARMEKWARSNLWERGHEVYSPQFLRQRRHARKTDWVSAPLFPRYLFVAVAPDNPSRRSINSAAGVINLVTFGDRSATMADTIIQEIRAREDEAGHVQLVDRKSLIPGEQVRLHSGVLTDHMGFFERQGDADRVVVLLKLLGREVRVGVPSNSIARVL
;
A
#
# COMPACT_ATOMS: atom_id res chain seq x y z
N MET A 1 -10.22 3.71 34.62
CA MET A 1 -11.16 3.31 33.54
C MET A 1 -10.41 3.32 32.23
N THR A 2 -10.20 2.17 31.65
CA THR A 2 -9.59 2.06 30.32
C THR A 2 -10.63 2.48 29.28
N ALA A 3 -10.32 3.50 28.48
CA ALA A 3 -11.19 3.88 27.38
C ALA A 3 -11.42 2.65 26.48
N PRO A 4 -12.66 2.42 26.00
CA PRO A 4 -12.93 1.27 25.14
C PRO A 4 -12.02 1.32 23.91
N ALA A 5 -11.39 0.19 23.61
CA ALA A 5 -10.45 0.10 22.49
C ALA A 5 -11.15 0.48 21.19
N LYS A 6 -10.67 1.51 20.52
CA LYS A 6 -11.14 1.94 19.20
C LYS A 6 -10.90 0.81 18.21
N LYS A 7 -11.82 0.63 17.29
CA LYS A 7 -11.68 -0.29 16.16
C LYS A 7 -11.53 0.50 14.86
N TRP A 8 -10.68 0.02 13.99
CA TRP A 8 -10.51 0.58 12.67
C TRP A 8 -11.55 0.01 11.70
N TYR A 9 -12.21 0.88 10.99
CA TYR A 9 -13.22 0.54 9.98
C TYR A 9 -12.77 1.02 8.61
N ALA A 10 -13.00 0.21 7.59
CA ALA A 10 -12.74 0.59 6.22
C ALA A 10 -13.86 1.48 5.69
N VAL A 11 -13.49 2.56 5.03
CA VAL A 11 -14.39 3.54 4.41
C VAL A 11 -14.10 3.59 2.92
N TYR A 12 -15.15 3.48 2.12
CA TYR A 12 -15.07 3.59 0.68
C TYR A 12 -15.33 5.03 0.24
N THR A 13 -14.46 5.56 -0.60
CA THR A 13 -14.51 6.95 -1.06
C THR A 13 -14.84 7.06 -2.54
N GLN A 14 -15.28 8.23 -2.95
CA GLN A 14 -15.34 8.58 -4.36
C GLN A 14 -13.92 8.57 -4.95
N ALA A 15 -13.83 8.25 -6.24
CA ALA A 15 -12.55 8.18 -6.93
C ALA A 15 -11.80 9.53 -6.87
N ARG A 16 -10.53 9.49 -6.48
CA ARG A 16 -9.64 10.65 -6.32
C ARG A 16 -10.08 11.65 -5.24
N MET A 17 -11.01 11.27 -4.38
CA MET A 17 -11.52 12.12 -3.30
C MET A 17 -11.01 11.68 -1.92
N GLU A 18 -10.01 10.80 -1.84
CA GLU A 18 -9.49 10.26 -0.59
C GLU A 18 -8.98 11.37 0.34
N LYS A 19 -8.25 12.34 -0.18
CA LYS A 19 -7.75 13.48 0.61
C LYS A 19 -8.88 14.36 1.13
N TRP A 20 -9.88 14.59 0.29
CA TRP A 20 -11.06 15.38 0.64
C TRP A 20 -11.89 14.67 1.72
N ALA A 21 -12.15 13.39 1.53
CA ALA A 21 -12.85 12.57 2.51
C ALA A 21 -12.11 12.53 3.86
N ARG A 22 -10.77 12.37 3.83
CA ARG A 22 -9.92 12.43 5.02
C ARG A 22 -10.09 13.74 5.79
N SER A 23 -9.99 14.88 5.10
CA SER A 23 -10.12 16.19 5.73
C SER A 23 -11.51 16.38 6.36
N ASN A 24 -12.57 16.03 5.64
CA ASN A 24 -13.93 16.12 6.15
C ASN A 24 -14.19 15.24 7.38
N LEU A 25 -13.66 14.02 7.37
CA LEU A 25 -13.78 13.13 8.53
C LEU A 25 -12.97 13.63 9.72
N TRP A 26 -11.78 14.17 9.46
CA TRP A 26 -10.96 14.81 10.51
C TRP A 26 -11.67 16.00 11.16
N GLU A 27 -12.24 16.90 10.36
CA GLU A 27 -13.00 18.06 10.84
C GLU A 27 -14.21 17.66 11.70
N ARG A 28 -14.75 16.46 11.46
CA ARG A 28 -15.84 15.88 12.26
C ARG A 28 -15.34 15.17 13.54
N GLY A 29 -14.05 15.25 13.84
CA GLY A 29 -13.45 14.68 15.05
C GLY A 29 -13.12 13.19 14.94
N HIS A 30 -13.13 12.61 13.74
CA HIS A 30 -12.72 11.22 13.55
C HIS A 30 -11.20 11.10 13.40
N GLU A 31 -10.62 10.08 14.01
CA GLU A 31 -9.24 9.68 13.73
C GLU A 31 -9.21 8.90 12.40
N VAL A 32 -8.48 9.44 11.40
CA VAL A 32 -8.46 8.90 10.04
C VAL A 32 -7.06 8.48 9.66
N TYR A 33 -6.91 7.32 9.08
CA TYR A 33 -5.67 6.82 8.52
C TYR A 33 -5.84 6.50 7.03
N SER A 34 -5.04 7.17 6.22
CA SER A 34 -4.99 6.99 4.77
C SER A 34 -3.53 6.81 4.36
N PRO A 35 -3.01 5.57 4.40
CA PRO A 35 -1.61 5.32 4.09
C PRO A 35 -1.30 5.72 2.66
N GLN A 36 -0.18 6.42 2.50
CA GLN A 36 0.32 6.89 1.22
C GLN A 36 1.65 6.20 0.91
N PHE A 37 1.98 6.04 -0.35
CA PHE A 37 3.29 5.58 -0.78
C PHE A 37 3.78 6.41 -1.96
N LEU A 38 5.06 6.41 -2.21
CA LEU A 38 5.64 7.04 -3.39
C LEU A 38 5.61 6.08 -4.57
N ARG A 39 5.01 6.52 -5.65
CA ARG A 39 5.07 5.82 -6.94
C ARG A 39 5.70 6.68 -8.01
N GLN A 40 6.36 6.07 -8.94
CA GLN A 40 6.82 6.76 -10.15
C GLN A 40 5.64 7.08 -11.06
N ARG A 41 5.63 8.32 -11.53
CA ARG A 41 4.73 8.78 -12.58
C ARG A 41 5.57 9.22 -13.78
N ARG A 42 5.30 8.62 -14.93
CA ARG A 42 5.91 9.03 -16.18
C ARG A 42 4.91 9.90 -16.95
N HIS A 43 5.31 11.12 -17.23
CA HIS A 43 4.53 12.06 -18.03
C HIS A 43 5.45 12.88 -18.94
N ALA A 44 5.13 12.93 -20.23
CA ALA A 44 5.85 13.75 -21.23
C ALA A 44 7.40 13.60 -21.17
N ARG A 45 7.91 12.38 -21.14
CA ARG A 45 9.34 12.02 -21.05
C ARG A 45 10.02 12.38 -19.72
N LYS A 46 9.28 12.89 -18.74
CA LYS A 46 9.77 13.12 -17.39
C LYS A 46 9.25 12.03 -16.45
N THR A 47 10.08 11.60 -15.53
CA THR A 47 9.72 10.70 -14.46
C THR A 47 9.82 11.47 -13.14
N ASP A 48 8.73 11.54 -12.41
CA ASP A 48 8.68 12.13 -11.08
C ASP A 48 8.10 11.12 -10.06
N TRP A 49 8.33 11.39 -8.78
CA TRP A 49 7.78 10.63 -7.68
C TRP A 49 6.58 11.37 -7.14
N VAL A 50 5.44 10.69 -7.07
CA VAL A 50 4.19 11.26 -6.56
C VAL A 50 3.64 10.41 -5.44
N SER A 51 3.08 11.09 -4.44
CA SER A 51 2.35 10.44 -3.37
C SER A 51 1.03 9.90 -3.89
N ALA A 52 0.73 8.65 -3.61
CA ALA A 52 -0.51 7.98 -3.99
C ALA A 52 -1.07 7.16 -2.82
N PRO A 53 -2.39 7.00 -2.73
CA PRO A 53 -2.97 6.15 -1.70
C PRO A 53 -2.54 4.70 -1.87
N LEU A 54 -2.12 4.07 -0.76
CA LEU A 54 -1.78 2.65 -0.73
C LEU A 54 -2.99 1.78 -1.09
N PHE A 55 -4.16 2.18 -0.64
CA PHE A 55 -5.44 1.56 -0.98
C PHE A 55 -6.32 2.57 -1.72
N PRO A 56 -6.27 2.63 -3.07
CA PRO A 56 -7.10 3.55 -3.83
C PRO A 56 -8.58 3.41 -3.49
N ARG A 57 -9.24 4.54 -3.20
CA ARG A 57 -10.64 4.65 -2.81
C ARG A 57 -10.98 4.11 -1.42
N TYR A 58 -9.96 3.79 -0.59
CA TYR A 58 -10.18 3.36 0.78
C TYR A 58 -9.37 4.19 1.75
N LEU A 59 -9.94 4.41 2.90
CA LEU A 59 -9.27 4.92 4.09
C LEU A 59 -9.82 4.23 5.33
N PHE A 60 -9.16 4.41 6.45
CA PHE A 60 -9.53 3.78 7.71
C PHE A 60 -9.90 4.83 8.74
N VAL A 61 -10.96 4.58 9.48
CA VAL A 61 -11.45 5.45 10.56
C VAL A 61 -11.48 4.67 11.85
N ALA A 62 -10.83 5.20 12.89
CA ALA A 62 -10.92 4.63 14.23
C ALA A 62 -12.17 5.14 14.94
N VAL A 63 -13.02 4.22 15.34
CA VAL A 63 -14.29 4.50 16.01
C VAL A 63 -14.36 3.75 17.33
N ALA A 64 -14.79 4.44 18.39
CA ALA A 64 -15.08 3.79 19.65
C ALA A 64 -16.32 2.88 19.50
N PRO A 65 -16.35 1.70 20.16
CA PRO A 65 -17.45 0.75 20.02
C PRO A 65 -18.83 1.32 20.32
N ASP A 66 -18.88 2.26 21.25
CA ASP A 66 -20.12 2.86 21.75
C ASP A 66 -20.56 4.12 20.99
N ASN A 67 -19.80 4.52 19.96
CA ASN A 67 -20.09 5.72 19.21
C ASN A 67 -20.83 5.39 17.90
N PRO A 68 -22.11 5.77 17.75
CA PRO A 68 -22.90 5.52 16.55
C PRO A 68 -22.51 6.43 15.38
N SER A 69 -21.22 6.48 15.05
CA SER A 69 -20.65 7.41 14.06
C SER A 69 -20.93 7.04 12.60
N ARG A 70 -21.65 5.94 12.32
CA ARG A 70 -21.94 5.50 10.94
C ARG A 70 -22.56 6.61 10.10
N ARG A 71 -23.57 7.30 10.62
CA ARG A 71 -24.22 8.41 9.92
C ARG A 71 -23.26 9.56 9.66
N SER A 72 -22.46 9.92 10.64
CA SER A 72 -21.45 10.97 10.52
C SER A 72 -20.39 10.63 9.46
N ILE A 73 -19.94 9.38 9.42
CA ILE A 73 -18.97 8.92 8.43
C ILE A 73 -19.59 8.88 7.03
N ASN A 74 -20.76 8.27 6.87
CA ASN A 74 -21.40 8.11 5.56
C ASN A 74 -21.86 9.44 4.95
N SER A 75 -22.12 10.46 5.75
CA SER A 75 -22.51 11.79 5.28
C SER A 75 -21.32 12.73 5.03
N ALA A 76 -20.08 12.27 5.24
CA ALA A 76 -18.91 13.09 5.00
C ALA A 76 -18.67 13.27 3.49
N ALA A 77 -18.30 14.48 3.08
CA ALA A 77 -18.02 14.77 1.69
C ALA A 77 -16.84 13.90 1.19
N GLY A 78 -16.98 13.33 0.00
CA GLY A 78 -16.01 12.40 -0.58
C GLY A 78 -16.15 10.95 -0.14
N VAL A 79 -16.95 10.65 0.88
CA VAL A 79 -17.27 9.29 1.33
C VAL A 79 -18.47 8.76 0.54
N ILE A 80 -18.40 7.51 0.12
CA ILE A 80 -19.54 6.78 -0.42
C ILE A 80 -20.25 6.06 0.73
N ASN A 81 -19.54 5.21 1.44
CA ASN A 81 -20.08 4.50 2.60
C ASN A 81 -18.97 3.84 3.43
N LEU A 82 -19.33 3.49 4.65
CA LEU A 82 -18.60 2.54 5.47
C LEU A 82 -18.70 1.15 4.83
N VAL A 83 -17.58 0.46 4.66
CA VAL A 83 -17.58 -0.88 4.06
C VAL A 83 -18.25 -1.87 4.99
N THR A 84 -19.15 -2.68 4.43
CA THR A 84 -19.88 -3.72 5.18
C THR A 84 -19.85 -5.05 4.44
N PHE A 85 -19.85 -6.13 5.22
CA PHE A 85 -20.10 -7.49 4.74
C PHE A 85 -21.40 -7.98 5.36
N GLY A 86 -22.48 -7.95 4.60
CA GLY A 86 -23.83 -8.12 5.15
C GLY A 86 -24.14 -7.04 6.20
N ASP A 87 -24.55 -7.44 7.39
CA ASP A 87 -24.91 -6.52 8.48
C ASP A 87 -23.71 -6.03 9.29
N ARG A 88 -22.52 -6.54 9.01
CA ARG A 88 -21.30 -6.23 9.77
C ARG A 88 -20.42 -5.25 9.02
N SER A 89 -19.93 -4.23 9.74
CA SER A 89 -18.92 -3.32 9.20
C SER A 89 -17.57 -4.01 9.07
N ALA A 90 -16.87 -3.77 7.96
CA ALA A 90 -15.53 -4.26 7.73
C ALA A 90 -14.54 -3.60 8.70
N THR A 91 -13.91 -4.39 9.53
CA THR A 91 -12.90 -3.94 10.49
C THR A 91 -11.50 -4.33 10.04
N MET A 92 -10.53 -3.48 10.36
CA MET A 92 -9.12 -3.75 10.23
C MET A 92 -8.53 -3.95 11.63
N ALA A 93 -7.74 -4.99 11.83
CA ALA A 93 -7.06 -5.20 13.11
C ALA A 93 -6.06 -4.07 13.37
N ASP A 94 -6.00 -3.60 14.62
CA ASP A 94 -5.06 -2.53 15.01
C ASP A 94 -3.61 -2.91 14.73
N THR A 95 -3.26 -4.16 14.91
CA THR A 95 -1.92 -4.71 14.59
C THR A 95 -1.52 -4.47 13.14
N ILE A 96 -2.45 -4.63 12.19
CA ILE A 96 -2.20 -4.39 10.77
C ILE A 96 -1.98 -2.89 10.52
N ILE A 97 -2.78 -2.02 11.13
CA ILE A 97 -2.57 -0.56 11.03
C ILE A 97 -1.21 -0.18 11.59
N GLN A 98 -0.81 -0.73 12.73
CA GLN A 98 0.51 -0.46 13.33
C GLN A 98 1.66 -1.00 12.46
N GLU A 99 1.52 -2.17 11.85
CA GLU A 99 2.50 -2.70 10.90
C GLU A 99 2.68 -1.81 9.67
N ILE A 100 1.61 -1.26 9.13
CA ILE A 100 1.67 -0.33 8.00
C ILE A 100 2.37 0.97 8.45
N ARG A 101 1.99 1.52 9.60
CA ARG A 101 2.60 2.73 10.17
C ARG A 101 4.10 2.55 10.46
N ALA A 102 4.50 1.37 10.93
CA ALA A 102 5.91 1.07 11.20
C ALA A 102 6.79 1.06 9.94
N ARG A 103 6.19 0.97 8.77
CA ARG A 103 6.88 1.05 7.47
C ARG A 103 6.87 2.45 6.85
N GLU A 104 6.30 3.43 7.52
CA GLU A 104 6.33 4.81 7.06
C GLU A 104 7.71 5.42 7.29
N ASP A 105 8.19 6.15 6.28
CA ASP A 105 9.38 6.99 6.40
C ASP A 105 9.06 8.30 7.14
N GLU A 106 10.07 9.17 7.31
CA GLU A 106 9.93 10.45 7.98
C GLU A 106 8.91 11.39 7.31
N ALA A 107 8.66 11.20 6.00
CA ALA A 107 7.67 11.95 5.25
C ALA A 107 6.26 11.33 5.30
N GLY A 108 6.09 10.21 6.00
CA GLY A 108 4.82 9.50 6.15
C GLY A 108 4.44 8.63 4.95
N HIS A 109 5.42 8.23 4.13
CA HIS A 109 5.18 7.31 3.01
C HIS A 109 5.54 5.89 3.40
N VAL A 110 4.60 4.97 3.16
CA VAL A 110 4.78 3.54 3.41
C VAL A 110 5.79 2.96 2.43
N GLN A 111 6.82 2.33 2.96
CA GLN A 111 7.83 1.62 2.19
C GLN A 111 7.30 0.22 1.85
N LEU A 112 6.92 0.01 0.58
CA LEU A 112 6.30 -1.23 0.12
C LEU A 112 7.29 -2.39 0.01
N VAL A 113 8.52 -2.06 -0.34
CA VAL A 113 9.64 -3.00 -0.40
C VAL A 113 10.86 -2.24 0.08
N ASP A 114 11.60 -2.81 1.00
CA ASP A 114 12.96 -2.35 1.26
C ASP A 114 13.84 -2.78 0.08
N ARG A 115 13.83 -1.95 -0.98
CA ARG A 115 14.61 -2.20 -2.20
C ARG A 115 16.11 -2.26 -1.95
N LYS A 116 16.54 -1.77 -0.79
CA LYS A 116 17.94 -1.81 -0.35
C LYS A 116 18.33 -3.12 0.34
N SER A 117 17.38 -4.02 0.56
CA SER A 117 17.60 -5.22 1.37
C SER A 117 17.68 -6.53 0.58
N LEU A 118 17.59 -6.50 -0.75
CA LEU A 118 17.88 -7.70 -1.52
C LEU A 118 19.39 -7.97 -1.50
N ILE A 119 19.75 -9.15 -1.02
CA ILE A 119 21.13 -9.60 -0.96
C ILE A 119 21.44 -10.42 -2.21
N PRO A 120 22.61 -10.24 -2.86
CA PRO A 120 23.01 -11.09 -3.97
C PRO A 120 22.89 -12.57 -3.62
N GLY A 121 22.26 -13.35 -4.49
CA GLY A 121 21.93 -14.76 -4.29
C GLY A 121 20.57 -15.02 -3.65
N GLU A 122 19.83 -14.00 -3.27
CA GLU A 122 18.49 -14.15 -2.73
C GLU A 122 17.48 -14.55 -3.80
N GLN A 123 16.61 -15.50 -3.47
CA GLN A 123 15.61 -16.00 -4.41
C GLN A 123 14.47 -15.00 -4.58
N VAL A 124 14.16 -14.70 -5.83
CA VAL A 124 13.09 -13.78 -6.22
C VAL A 124 12.17 -14.42 -7.25
N ARG A 125 10.91 -13.98 -7.26
CA ARG A 125 9.91 -14.37 -8.28
C ARG A 125 9.58 -13.14 -9.13
N LEU A 126 9.51 -13.32 -10.42
CA LEU A 126 8.99 -12.30 -11.33
C LEU A 126 7.46 -12.37 -11.35
N HIS A 127 6.79 -11.24 -11.12
CA HIS A 127 5.33 -11.18 -11.09
C HIS A 127 4.73 -10.30 -12.20
N SER A 128 5.55 -9.80 -13.10
CA SER A 128 5.09 -9.04 -14.28
C SER A 128 6.02 -9.18 -15.47
N GLY A 129 5.49 -8.92 -16.66
CA GLY A 129 6.21 -9.03 -17.92
C GLY A 129 6.15 -10.42 -18.55
N VAL A 130 6.92 -10.60 -19.62
CA VAL A 130 6.96 -11.88 -20.40
C VAL A 130 7.57 -13.05 -19.63
N LEU A 131 8.26 -12.78 -18.55
CA LEU A 131 8.88 -13.79 -17.66
C LEU A 131 8.13 -13.94 -16.33
N THR A 132 6.85 -13.58 -16.31
CA THR A 132 5.99 -13.75 -15.11
C THR A 132 6.04 -15.19 -14.62
N ASP A 133 6.01 -15.35 -13.29
CA ASP A 133 6.08 -16.63 -12.57
C ASP A 133 7.42 -17.37 -12.63
N HIS A 134 8.42 -16.84 -13.31
CA HIS A 134 9.76 -17.42 -13.25
C HIS A 134 10.43 -17.08 -11.93
N MET A 135 11.16 -18.06 -11.41
CA MET A 135 12.00 -17.94 -10.24
C MET A 135 13.43 -17.66 -10.67
N GLY A 136 14.09 -16.78 -9.94
CA GLY A 136 15.48 -16.43 -10.19
C GLY A 136 16.21 -16.04 -8.92
N PHE A 137 17.45 -15.61 -9.07
CA PHE A 137 18.27 -15.13 -7.99
C PHE A 137 18.67 -13.68 -8.25
N PHE A 138 18.47 -12.82 -7.27
CA PHE A 138 18.94 -11.45 -7.36
C PHE A 138 20.46 -11.43 -7.43
N GLU A 139 21.02 -10.76 -8.42
CA GLU A 139 22.48 -10.63 -8.59
C GLU A 139 22.96 -9.27 -8.11
N ARG A 140 22.42 -8.21 -8.64
CA ARG A 140 22.80 -6.83 -8.30
C ARG A 140 21.78 -5.81 -8.72
N GLN A 141 21.90 -4.62 -8.18
CA GLN A 141 21.19 -3.44 -8.68
C GLN A 141 21.71 -3.07 -10.08
N GLY A 142 20.80 -2.81 -10.99
CA GLY A 142 21.10 -2.29 -12.32
C GLY A 142 20.97 -0.76 -12.39
N ASP A 143 21.05 -0.23 -13.60
CA ASP A 143 20.84 1.20 -13.85
C ASP A 143 19.36 1.55 -13.76
N ALA A 144 19.05 2.74 -13.32
CA ALA A 144 17.69 3.31 -13.23
C ALA A 144 16.73 2.33 -12.59
N ASP A 145 16.03 2.18 -11.78
CA ASP A 145 15.04 1.24 -11.21
C ASP A 145 15.00 -0.18 -11.80
N ARG A 146 16.12 -0.66 -12.31
CA ARG A 146 16.25 -2.04 -12.79
C ARG A 146 17.13 -2.86 -11.84
N VAL A 147 16.89 -4.15 -11.85
CA VAL A 147 17.71 -5.14 -11.14
C VAL A 147 18.16 -6.22 -12.12
N VAL A 148 19.32 -6.81 -11.87
CA VAL A 148 19.80 -7.94 -12.61
C VAL A 148 19.46 -9.21 -11.84
N VAL A 149 18.75 -10.10 -12.49
CA VAL A 149 18.30 -11.39 -11.95
C VAL A 149 18.88 -12.52 -12.80
N LEU A 150 19.43 -13.54 -12.13
CA LEU A 150 19.83 -14.79 -12.77
C LEU A 150 18.62 -15.70 -12.87
N LEU A 151 18.23 -16.01 -14.09
CA LEU A 151 17.15 -16.95 -14.38
C LEU A 151 17.72 -18.23 -14.99
N LYS A 152 17.14 -19.36 -14.63
CA LYS A 152 17.43 -20.63 -15.29
C LYS A 152 16.40 -20.86 -16.40
N LEU A 153 16.81 -20.61 -17.64
CA LEU A 153 15.98 -20.78 -18.83
C LEU A 153 16.58 -21.89 -19.72
N LEU A 154 15.78 -22.88 -20.04
CA LEU A 154 16.19 -23.99 -20.90
C LEU A 154 17.53 -24.68 -20.48
N GLY A 155 17.70 -24.83 -19.17
CA GLY A 155 18.90 -25.43 -18.58
C GLY A 155 20.14 -24.53 -18.54
N ARG A 156 20.01 -23.25 -18.91
CA ARG A 156 21.11 -22.27 -18.88
C ARG A 156 20.79 -21.15 -17.91
N GLU A 157 21.82 -20.64 -17.23
CA GLU A 157 21.71 -19.42 -16.44
C GLU A 157 21.84 -18.20 -17.35
N VAL A 158 20.84 -17.32 -17.29
CA VAL A 158 20.78 -16.11 -18.09
C VAL A 158 20.60 -14.91 -17.17
N ARG A 159 21.44 -13.89 -17.33
CA ARG A 159 21.29 -12.59 -16.67
C ARG A 159 20.25 -11.76 -17.40
N VAL A 160 19.23 -11.34 -16.67
CA VAL A 160 18.15 -10.53 -17.22
C VAL A 160 17.99 -9.27 -16.39
N GLY A 161 18.03 -8.12 -17.05
CA GLY A 161 17.68 -6.84 -16.44
C GLY A 161 16.17 -6.66 -16.44
N VAL A 162 15.56 -6.61 -15.27
CA VAL A 162 14.11 -6.41 -15.12
C VAL A 162 13.83 -5.17 -14.26
N PRO A 163 12.66 -4.52 -14.43
CA PRO A 163 12.26 -3.45 -13.52
C PRO A 163 12.23 -3.94 -12.07
N SER A 164 12.72 -3.16 -11.14
CA SER A 164 12.77 -3.54 -9.72
C SER A 164 11.38 -3.79 -9.11
N ASN A 165 10.35 -3.18 -9.68
CA ASN A 165 8.97 -3.40 -9.28
C ASN A 165 8.32 -4.66 -9.88
N SER A 166 9.05 -5.41 -10.71
CA SER A 166 8.56 -6.66 -11.31
C SER A 166 8.98 -7.93 -10.56
N ILE A 167 9.74 -7.78 -9.48
CA ILE A 167 10.21 -8.89 -8.66
C ILE A 167 9.67 -8.82 -7.23
N ALA A 168 9.48 -9.98 -6.63
CA ALA A 168 9.14 -10.12 -5.21
C ALA A 168 10.07 -11.15 -4.58
N ARG A 169 10.42 -10.92 -3.31
CA ARG A 169 11.17 -11.89 -2.50
C ARG A 169 10.33 -13.15 -2.32
N VAL A 170 10.97 -14.30 -2.42
CA VAL A 170 10.36 -15.57 -2.06
C VAL A 170 10.64 -15.81 -0.58
N LEU A 171 9.57 -15.89 0.21
CA LEU A 171 9.64 -16.21 1.64
C LEU A 171 9.74 -17.71 1.85
#